data_b9fcc5cf7a2967fd4caabf8a87a3d430
#
_entry.id   b9fcc5cf7a2967fd4caabf8a87a3d430
#
_cell.length_a   1.000
_cell.length_b   1.000
_cell.length_c   1.000
_cell.angle_alpha   90.00
_cell.angle_beta   90.00
_cell.angle_gamma   90.00
#
_symmetry.space_group_name_H-M   'P 1'
#
loop_
_entity.id
_entity.type
_entity.pdbx_description
1 polymer ?
#
loop_
_entity_poly.entity_id
_entity_poly.type
_entity_poly.pdbx_seq_one_letter_code
_entity_poly.pdbx_strand_id
1 'polypeptide(L)'
;MEIKQIRMGIVGAGTWGRTHASIYAEHLFADPVAICDMNEARAREIADEFGIRKVYTDYHDMAADEEIDAVAIVTPDFAHADIACAMADAKKDILIEKPLATTKEDIARICEAVEKNGVRCMVDLHNRWNPPFNTAKQEISSGKLGKPYTAYIRHSDVKWVATDMLSWASKSSILWFLGSHSLDSLRWLVGSEAKRVYSVKKEGILKGLGVDVPDIYLTTIEFENGVVAHMENGWVTPNGNRNINDFRCSVMCTEGMISLDLSSHNLIEEVTEEKATVPDILVSNMVFDRCKGLSYESIRDFVDRLVDGK
;
A
#
# COMPACT_ATOMS: atom_id res chain seq x y z
N MET A 1 -4.36 -13.88 -32.74
CA MET A 1 -3.78 -12.59 -32.35
C MET A 1 -2.86 -12.87 -31.19
N GLU A 2 -1.60 -12.57 -31.32
CA GLU A 2 -0.63 -12.70 -30.23
C GLU A 2 -0.91 -11.57 -29.22
N ILE A 3 -1.21 -11.93 -27.98
CA ILE A 3 -1.49 -10.98 -26.93
C ILE A 3 -0.13 -10.40 -26.49
N LYS A 4 0.04 -9.08 -26.69
CA LYS A 4 1.25 -8.40 -26.19
C LYS A 4 1.18 -8.31 -24.65
N GLN A 5 2.09 -8.97 -23.98
CA GLN A 5 2.23 -8.90 -22.53
C GLN A 5 3.23 -7.81 -22.13
N ILE A 6 3.00 -7.17 -21.00
CA ILE A 6 3.93 -6.25 -20.33
C ILE A 6 4.95 -7.11 -19.57
N ARG A 7 6.22 -6.94 -19.89
CA ARG A 7 7.32 -7.67 -19.24
C ARG A 7 7.64 -7.00 -17.91
N MET A 8 7.21 -7.63 -16.82
CA MET A 8 7.28 -7.09 -15.46
C MET A 8 8.56 -7.52 -14.75
N GLY A 9 9.26 -6.57 -14.14
CA GLY A 9 10.30 -6.80 -13.15
C GLY A 9 9.76 -6.57 -11.73
N ILE A 10 10.33 -7.23 -10.73
CA ILE A 10 9.97 -7.08 -9.31
C ILE A 10 11.24 -6.78 -8.53
N VAL A 11 11.30 -5.65 -7.80
CA VAL A 11 12.40 -5.28 -6.93
C VAL A 11 11.97 -5.42 -5.47
N GLY A 12 12.50 -6.44 -4.80
CA GLY A 12 12.13 -6.87 -3.46
C GLY A 12 11.46 -8.25 -3.47
N ALA A 13 12.08 -9.24 -2.85
CA ALA A 13 11.60 -10.62 -2.75
C ALA A 13 11.04 -10.93 -1.36
N GLY A 14 10.37 -9.95 -0.73
CA GLY A 14 9.62 -10.13 0.52
C GLY A 14 8.24 -10.74 0.28
N THR A 15 7.41 -10.74 1.33
CA THR A 15 6.00 -11.21 1.25
C THR A 15 5.24 -10.51 0.13
N TRP A 16 5.41 -9.19 -0.02
CA TRP A 16 4.73 -8.41 -1.03
C TRP A 16 5.29 -8.68 -2.44
N GLY A 17 6.61 -8.89 -2.57
CA GLY A 17 7.22 -9.30 -3.85
C GLY A 17 6.67 -10.62 -4.37
N ARG A 18 6.48 -11.60 -3.48
CA ARG A 18 5.81 -12.86 -3.82
C ARG A 18 4.35 -12.65 -4.25
N THR A 19 3.63 -11.74 -3.58
CA THR A 19 2.27 -11.36 -3.97
C THR A 19 2.22 -10.77 -5.38
N HIS A 20 3.12 -9.84 -5.70
CA HIS A 20 3.23 -9.29 -7.06
C HIS A 20 3.55 -10.35 -8.10
N ALA A 21 4.50 -11.25 -7.80
CA ALA A 21 4.85 -12.37 -8.69
C ALA A 21 3.64 -13.26 -8.99
N SER A 22 2.87 -13.62 -7.97
CA SER A 22 1.64 -14.41 -8.11
C SER A 22 0.61 -13.72 -9.01
N ILE A 23 0.40 -12.41 -8.79
CA ILE A 23 -0.58 -11.64 -9.56
C ILE A 23 -0.16 -11.53 -11.03
N TYR A 24 1.11 -11.22 -11.30
CA TYR A 24 1.61 -11.10 -12.66
C TYR A 24 1.60 -12.45 -13.39
N ALA A 25 1.89 -13.55 -12.71
CA ALA A 25 1.80 -14.89 -13.28
C ALA A 25 0.36 -15.31 -13.65
N GLU A 26 -0.65 -14.78 -12.93
CA GLU A 26 -2.07 -15.03 -13.23
C GLU A 26 -2.65 -14.05 -14.26
N HIS A 27 -2.00 -12.90 -14.49
CA HIS A 27 -2.56 -11.82 -15.29
C HIS A 27 -2.35 -12.05 -16.79
N LEU A 28 -3.42 -11.95 -17.58
CA LEU A 28 -3.37 -12.23 -19.03
C LEU A 28 -2.36 -11.36 -19.78
N PHE A 29 -2.19 -10.11 -19.35
CA PHE A 29 -1.36 -9.12 -20.03
C PHE A 29 -0.03 -8.86 -19.31
N ALA A 30 0.35 -9.63 -18.30
CA ALA A 30 1.64 -9.52 -17.63
C ALA A 30 2.49 -10.78 -17.86
N ASP A 31 3.80 -10.58 -17.98
CA ASP A 31 4.81 -11.63 -17.97
C ASP A 31 5.86 -11.27 -16.91
N PRO A 32 5.90 -11.94 -15.74
CA PRO A 32 6.92 -11.69 -14.73
C PRO A 32 8.27 -12.25 -15.20
N VAL A 33 9.09 -11.39 -15.81
CA VAL A 33 10.35 -11.82 -16.45
C VAL A 33 11.55 -11.78 -15.51
N ALA A 34 11.52 -10.93 -14.48
CA ALA A 34 12.68 -10.69 -13.63
C ALA A 34 12.30 -10.40 -12.18
N ILE A 35 13.15 -10.81 -11.24
CA ILE A 35 13.08 -10.46 -9.82
C ILE A 35 14.45 -10.06 -9.30
N CYS A 36 14.51 -9.06 -8.42
CA CYS A 36 15.73 -8.56 -7.80
C CYS A 36 15.59 -8.48 -6.28
N ASP A 37 16.54 -9.07 -5.57
CA ASP A 37 16.70 -8.89 -4.11
C ASP A 37 18.17 -9.10 -3.73
N MET A 38 18.69 -8.34 -2.77
CA MET A 38 20.04 -8.56 -2.23
C MET A 38 20.23 -9.97 -1.66
N ASN A 39 19.14 -10.61 -1.22
CA ASN A 39 19.11 -12.02 -0.85
C ASN A 39 18.74 -12.88 -2.06
N GLU A 40 19.76 -13.31 -2.80
CA GLU A 40 19.61 -14.11 -4.01
C GLU A 40 18.78 -15.40 -3.78
N ALA A 41 18.97 -16.07 -2.63
CA ALA A 41 18.24 -17.30 -2.34
C ALA A 41 16.73 -17.07 -2.27
N ARG A 42 16.30 -15.97 -1.65
CA ARG A 42 14.89 -15.58 -1.58
C ARG A 42 14.32 -15.19 -2.95
N ALA A 43 15.11 -14.48 -3.75
CA ALA A 43 14.70 -14.13 -5.10
C ALA A 43 14.56 -15.39 -5.98
N ARG A 44 15.47 -16.35 -5.86
CA ARG A 44 15.38 -17.64 -6.58
C ARG A 44 14.18 -18.48 -6.17
N GLU A 45 13.86 -18.53 -4.87
CA GLU A 45 12.67 -19.24 -4.38
C GLU A 45 11.39 -18.76 -5.07
N ILE A 46 11.20 -17.43 -5.15
CA ILE A 46 10.05 -16.84 -5.83
C ILE A 46 10.13 -17.05 -7.35
N ALA A 47 11.32 -16.93 -7.92
CA ALA A 47 11.52 -17.14 -9.35
C ALA A 47 11.14 -18.57 -9.77
N ASP A 48 11.58 -19.56 -9.01
CA ASP A 48 11.27 -20.98 -9.27
C ASP A 48 9.77 -21.26 -9.11
N GLU A 49 9.12 -20.65 -8.10
CA GLU A 49 7.70 -20.85 -7.83
C GLU A 49 6.81 -20.30 -8.97
N PHE A 50 7.15 -19.14 -9.52
CA PHE A 50 6.31 -18.45 -10.51
C PHE A 50 6.89 -18.45 -11.93
N GLY A 51 7.97 -19.19 -12.17
CA GLY A 51 8.57 -19.34 -13.50
C GLY A 51 9.28 -18.06 -14.00
N ILE A 52 9.77 -17.22 -13.09
CA ILE A 52 10.51 -16.00 -13.44
C ILE A 52 11.91 -16.36 -13.94
N ARG A 53 12.26 -15.88 -15.13
CA ARG A 53 13.46 -16.35 -15.84
C ARG A 53 14.76 -15.74 -15.38
N LYS A 54 14.73 -14.50 -14.84
CA LYS A 54 15.91 -13.70 -14.50
C LYS A 54 15.92 -13.33 -13.03
N VAL A 55 17.05 -13.55 -12.38
CA VAL A 55 17.27 -13.19 -10.97
C VAL A 55 18.45 -12.23 -10.89
N TYR A 56 18.25 -11.09 -10.24
CA TYR A 56 19.25 -10.06 -10.00
C TYR A 56 19.49 -9.87 -8.51
N THR A 57 20.71 -9.47 -8.15
CA THR A 57 21.06 -9.04 -6.78
C THR A 57 21.34 -7.55 -6.69
N ASP A 58 21.49 -6.89 -7.85
CA ASP A 58 21.61 -5.44 -7.97
C ASP A 58 20.50 -4.91 -8.91
N TYR A 59 19.73 -3.96 -8.43
CA TYR A 59 18.66 -3.35 -9.23
C TYR A 59 19.19 -2.51 -10.41
N HIS A 60 20.46 -2.09 -10.40
CA HIS A 60 21.06 -1.42 -11.54
C HIS A 60 21.22 -2.36 -12.74
N ASP A 61 21.58 -3.62 -12.49
CA ASP A 61 21.66 -4.63 -13.54
C ASP A 61 20.26 -4.92 -14.12
N MET A 62 19.25 -4.98 -13.25
CA MET A 62 17.86 -5.10 -13.69
C MET A 62 17.38 -3.88 -14.48
N ALA A 63 17.75 -2.66 -14.06
CA ALA A 63 17.44 -1.43 -14.79
C ALA A 63 18.01 -1.42 -16.20
N ALA A 64 19.22 -1.94 -16.39
CA ALA A 64 19.88 -2.03 -17.68
C ALA A 64 19.29 -3.08 -18.64
N ASP A 65 18.40 -3.96 -18.16
CA ASP A 65 17.81 -5.02 -18.98
C ASP A 65 16.68 -4.48 -19.86
N GLU A 66 16.91 -4.46 -21.20
CA GLU A 66 15.93 -4.00 -22.20
C GLU A 66 14.71 -4.93 -22.37
N GLU A 67 14.75 -6.14 -21.82
CA GLU A 67 13.62 -7.07 -21.83
C GLU A 67 12.60 -6.80 -20.72
N ILE A 68 12.74 -5.72 -19.95
CA ILE A 68 11.80 -5.30 -18.91
C ILE A 68 11.11 -4.02 -19.36
N ASP A 69 9.78 -4.01 -19.39
CA ASP A 69 8.96 -2.85 -19.75
C ASP A 69 8.60 -2.00 -18.54
N ALA A 70 8.23 -2.66 -17.43
CA ALA A 70 7.78 -2.02 -16.22
C ALA A 70 8.27 -2.78 -14.98
N VAL A 71 8.32 -2.09 -13.84
CA VAL A 71 8.79 -2.66 -12.58
C VAL A 71 7.85 -2.37 -11.43
N ALA A 72 7.71 -3.36 -10.53
CA ALA A 72 7.15 -3.15 -9.20
C ALA A 72 8.28 -2.98 -8.19
N ILE A 73 8.26 -1.88 -7.42
CA ILE A 73 9.21 -1.61 -6.34
C ILE A 73 8.50 -1.91 -5.02
N VAL A 74 8.89 -3.02 -4.39
CA VAL A 74 8.24 -3.60 -3.19
C VAL A 74 9.25 -3.84 -2.07
N THR A 75 10.24 -2.96 -2.00
CA THR A 75 11.28 -2.92 -0.97
C THR A 75 10.80 -2.18 0.29
N PRO A 76 11.58 -2.16 1.39
CA PRO A 76 11.32 -1.24 2.49
C PRO A 76 11.30 0.22 2.02
N ASP A 77 10.44 1.04 2.63
CA ASP A 77 10.10 2.41 2.25
C ASP A 77 11.31 3.36 2.08
N PHE A 78 12.33 3.20 2.93
CA PHE A 78 13.56 4.00 2.86
C PHE A 78 14.46 3.70 1.65
N ALA A 79 14.21 2.60 0.92
CA ALA A 79 14.98 2.22 -0.27
C ALA A 79 14.31 2.65 -1.60
N HIS A 80 13.09 3.17 -1.54
CA HIS A 80 12.28 3.46 -2.73
C HIS A 80 12.92 4.44 -3.70
N ALA A 81 13.50 5.53 -3.19
CA ALA A 81 13.89 6.67 -4.02
C ALA A 81 15.01 6.34 -5.01
N ASP A 82 16.07 5.69 -4.57
CA ASP A 82 17.21 5.37 -5.43
C ASP A 82 16.81 4.37 -6.51
N ILE A 83 16.00 3.37 -6.14
CA ILE A 83 15.49 2.36 -7.07
C ILE A 83 14.56 3.00 -8.10
N ALA A 84 13.60 3.83 -7.65
CA ALA A 84 12.65 4.49 -8.54
C ALA A 84 13.35 5.43 -9.55
N CYS A 85 14.33 6.21 -9.08
CA CYS A 85 15.12 7.07 -9.97
C CYS A 85 15.89 6.24 -11.03
N ALA A 86 16.54 5.15 -10.62
CA ALA A 86 17.27 4.28 -11.54
C ALA A 86 16.35 3.64 -12.60
N MET A 87 15.17 3.17 -12.19
CA MET A 87 14.18 2.60 -13.12
C MET A 87 13.59 3.64 -14.07
N ALA A 88 13.31 4.85 -13.57
CA ALA A 88 12.84 5.97 -14.40
C ALA A 88 13.90 6.38 -15.42
N ASP A 89 15.19 6.52 -15.03
CA ASP A 89 16.29 6.84 -15.92
C ASP A 89 16.51 5.75 -16.99
N ALA A 90 16.19 4.51 -16.67
CA ALA A 90 16.17 3.38 -17.60
C ALA A 90 14.89 3.26 -18.43
N LYS A 91 13.99 4.27 -18.38
CA LYS A 91 12.74 4.32 -19.16
C LYS A 91 11.73 3.21 -18.82
N LYS A 92 11.75 2.69 -17.59
CA LYS A 92 10.80 1.69 -17.14
C LYS A 92 9.59 2.37 -16.48
N ASP A 93 8.38 1.91 -16.79
CA ASP A 93 7.19 2.29 -16.04
C ASP A 93 7.21 1.68 -14.63
N ILE A 94 6.65 2.36 -13.64
CA ILE A 94 6.87 2.04 -12.22
C ILE A 94 5.55 1.90 -11.48
N LEU A 95 5.35 0.75 -10.85
CA LEU A 95 4.45 0.61 -9.70
C LEU A 95 5.30 0.62 -8.44
N ILE A 96 5.06 1.55 -7.52
CA ILE A 96 5.84 1.66 -6.28
C ILE A 96 4.93 1.50 -5.08
N GLU A 97 5.37 0.67 -4.12
CA GLU A 97 4.68 0.55 -2.85
C GLU A 97 4.66 1.87 -2.08
N LYS A 98 3.63 2.01 -1.27
CA LYS A 98 3.50 3.18 -0.37
C LYS A 98 4.46 3.06 0.84
N PRO A 99 4.92 4.20 1.38
CA PRO A 99 4.83 5.54 0.83
C PRO A 99 5.73 5.70 -0.40
N LEU A 100 5.47 6.70 -1.23
CA LEU A 100 6.35 7.00 -2.38
C LEU A 100 7.82 7.15 -1.96
N ALA A 101 8.06 7.88 -0.88
CA ALA A 101 9.33 7.99 -0.18
C ALA A 101 9.10 8.51 1.26
N THR A 102 10.17 8.54 2.07
CA THR A 102 10.12 8.95 3.48
C THR A 102 10.61 10.38 3.72
N THR A 103 11.15 11.07 2.70
CA THR A 103 11.60 12.47 2.75
C THR A 103 11.02 13.29 1.60
N LYS A 104 10.91 14.60 1.79
CA LYS A 104 10.44 15.52 0.72
C LYS A 104 11.44 15.58 -0.43
N GLU A 105 12.70 15.51 -0.11
CA GLU A 105 13.82 15.53 -1.06
C GLU A 105 13.76 14.32 -1.98
N ASP A 106 13.50 13.15 -1.43
CA ASP A 106 13.36 11.91 -2.21
C ASP A 106 12.10 11.91 -3.07
N ILE A 107 10.97 12.43 -2.54
CA ILE A 107 9.76 12.61 -3.35
C ILE A 107 10.06 13.50 -4.56
N ALA A 108 10.76 14.62 -4.35
CA ALA A 108 11.11 15.54 -5.44
C ALA A 108 12.02 14.86 -6.48
N ARG A 109 13.03 14.08 -6.04
CA ARG A 109 13.93 13.31 -6.92
C ARG A 109 13.15 12.32 -7.80
N ILE A 110 12.21 11.58 -7.19
CA ILE A 110 11.39 10.61 -7.94
C ILE A 110 10.52 11.33 -8.97
N CYS A 111 9.80 12.40 -8.56
CA CYS A 111 8.95 13.17 -9.46
C CYS A 111 9.76 13.75 -10.63
N GLU A 112 10.93 14.34 -10.37
CA GLU A 112 11.82 14.88 -11.40
C GLU A 112 12.30 13.78 -12.37
N ALA A 113 12.71 12.62 -11.87
CA ALA A 113 13.16 11.51 -12.69
C ALA A 113 12.02 10.97 -13.59
N VAL A 114 10.81 10.81 -13.02
CA VAL A 114 9.61 10.36 -13.74
C VAL A 114 9.23 11.35 -14.85
N GLU A 115 9.13 12.64 -14.52
CA GLU A 115 8.77 13.71 -15.47
C GLU A 115 9.81 13.84 -16.58
N LYS A 116 11.09 13.93 -16.24
CA LYS A 116 12.22 14.04 -17.18
C LYS A 116 12.25 12.89 -18.19
N ASN A 117 11.92 11.70 -17.72
CA ASN A 117 12.00 10.50 -18.53
C ASN A 117 10.68 10.13 -19.22
N GLY A 118 9.58 10.78 -18.87
CA GLY A 118 8.25 10.56 -19.45
C GLY A 118 7.70 9.16 -19.19
N VAL A 119 8.09 8.54 -18.08
CA VAL A 119 7.60 7.23 -17.65
C VAL A 119 6.35 7.38 -16.77
N ARG A 120 5.51 6.34 -16.72
CA ARG A 120 4.36 6.29 -15.82
C ARG A 120 4.81 5.79 -14.45
N CYS A 121 4.32 6.43 -13.40
CA CYS A 121 4.58 6.01 -12.03
C CYS A 121 3.27 6.01 -11.24
N MET A 122 2.92 4.86 -10.69
CA MET A 122 1.77 4.70 -9.81
C MET A 122 2.23 4.31 -8.41
N VAL A 123 1.75 5.03 -7.39
CA VAL A 123 1.92 4.64 -5.98
C VAL A 123 0.78 3.71 -5.60
N ASP A 124 1.09 2.56 -5.01
CA ASP A 124 0.10 1.56 -4.61
C ASP A 124 -0.68 1.98 -3.35
N LEU A 125 -1.59 2.93 -3.53
CA LEU A 125 -2.54 3.37 -2.52
C LEU A 125 -3.85 2.58 -2.65
N HIS A 126 -3.77 1.29 -2.48
CA HIS A 126 -4.79 0.28 -2.82
C HIS A 126 -6.17 0.48 -2.14
N ASN A 127 -6.30 1.31 -1.10
CA ASN A 127 -7.60 1.65 -0.54
C ASN A 127 -8.57 2.27 -1.56
N ARG A 128 -8.07 2.86 -2.64
CA ARG A 128 -8.90 3.40 -3.72
C ARG A 128 -9.61 2.30 -4.53
N TRP A 129 -9.09 1.07 -4.52
CA TRP A 129 -9.71 -0.11 -5.13
C TRP A 129 -10.58 -0.90 -4.14
N ASN A 130 -10.58 -0.50 -2.87
CA ASN A 130 -11.40 -1.15 -1.84
C ASN A 130 -12.88 -0.81 -2.05
N PRO A 131 -13.77 -1.80 -2.27
CA PRO A 131 -15.19 -1.58 -2.54
C PRO A 131 -15.88 -0.67 -1.53
N PRO A 132 -15.76 -0.85 -0.19
CA PRO A 132 -16.30 0.08 0.79
C PRO A 132 -15.85 1.53 0.60
N PHE A 133 -14.56 1.78 0.37
CA PHE A 133 -14.05 3.14 0.15
C PHE A 133 -14.51 3.73 -1.18
N ASN A 134 -14.51 2.91 -2.24
CA ASN A 134 -14.98 3.34 -3.55
C ASN A 134 -16.47 3.69 -3.51
N THR A 135 -17.29 2.87 -2.87
CA THR A 135 -18.72 3.16 -2.64
C THR A 135 -18.89 4.45 -1.83
N ALA A 136 -18.14 4.62 -0.73
CA ALA A 136 -18.19 5.85 0.06
C ALA A 136 -17.85 7.08 -0.79
N LYS A 137 -16.82 6.99 -1.64
CA LYS A 137 -16.44 8.07 -2.55
C LYS A 137 -17.55 8.41 -3.53
N GLN A 138 -18.20 7.41 -4.11
CA GLN A 138 -19.32 7.61 -5.04
C GLN A 138 -20.51 8.27 -4.34
N GLU A 139 -20.93 7.79 -3.17
CA GLU A 139 -22.05 8.35 -2.39
C GLU A 139 -21.78 9.81 -1.96
N ILE A 140 -20.57 10.12 -1.50
CA ILE A 140 -20.18 11.50 -1.16
C ILE A 140 -20.18 12.38 -2.42
N SER A 141 -19.59 11.89 -3.52
CA SER A 141 -19.49 12.64 -4.77
C SER A 141 -20.83 12.86 -5.46
N SER A 142 -21.83 12.00 -5.21
CA SER A 142 -23.20 12.16 -5.74
C SER A 142 -23.94 13.39 -5.16
N GLY A 143 -23.45 13.92 -4.04
CA GLY A 143 -24.09 15.02 -3.31
C GLY A 143 -25.28 14.61 -2.45
N LYS A 144 -25.68 13.34 -2.45
CA LYS A 144 -26.82 12.81 -1.67
C LYS A 144 -26.68 13.04 -0.17
N LEU A 145 -25.45 13.08 0.34
CA LEU A 145 -25.15 13.29 1.75
C LEU A 145 -24.86 14.76 2.08
N GLY A 146 -24.99 15.67 1.12
CA GLY A 146 -24.54 17.04 1.24
C GLY A 146 -23.01 17.16 1.09
N LYS A 147 -22.40 18.19 1.71
CA LYS A 147 -20.97 18.45 1.64
C LYS A 147 -20.24 17.81 2.82
N PRO A 148 -19.04 17.23 2.64
CA PRO A 148 -18.20 16.79 3.75
C PRO A 148 -17.98 17.92 4.76
N TYR A 149 -18.08 17.60 6.06
CA TYR A 149 -17.99 18.55 7.15
C TYR A 149 -16.89 18.20 8.16
N THR A 150 -16.89 16.93 8.64
CA THR A 150 -15.80 16.35 9.43
C THR A 150 -15.51 14.93 8.99
N ALA A 151 -14.29 14.46 9.26
CA ALA A 151 -13.92 13.06 8.98
C ALA A 151 -13.07 12.50 10.14
N TYR A 152 -13.12 11.18 10.28
CA TYR A 152 -12.31 10.42 11.21
C TYR A 152 -11.79 9.16 10.53
N ILE A 153 -10.52 8.84 10.78
CA ILE A 153 -9.94 7.56 10.38
C ILE A 153 -9.04 7.03 11.48
N ARG A 154 -9.22 5.75 11.82
CA ARG A 154 -8.30 4.96 12.62
C ARG A 154 -7.78 3.84 11.72
N HIS A 155 -6.48 3.71 11.62
CA HIS A 155 -5.82 2.60 10.95
C HIS A 155 -4.58 2.22 11.75
N SER A 156 -4.71 1.20 12.58
CA SER A 156 -3.72 0.78 13.56
C SER A 156 -3.56 -0.73 13.54
N ASP A 157 -2.33 -1.21 13.72
CA ASP A 157 -2.01 -2.63 13.76
C ASP A 157 -1.80 -3.15 15.17
N VAL A 158 -1.87 -4.47 15.30
CA VAL A 158 -1.42 -5.19 16.49
C VAL A 158 0.11 -5.09 16.65
N LYS A 159 0.60 -5.20 17.90
CA LYS A 159 2.01 -5.00 18.25
C LYS A 159 2.98 -5.91 17.49
N TRP A 160 2.61 -7.17 17.26
CA TRP A 160 3.49 -8.13 16.61
C TRP A 160 3.87 -7.74 15.16
N VAL A 161 3.09 -6.87 14.52
CA VAL A 161 3.46 -6.33 13.20
C VAL A 161 4.80 -5.59 13.28
N ALA A 162 4.97 -4.73 14.28
CA ALA A 162 6.21 -3.98 14.46
C ALA A 162 7.32 -4.80 15.14
N THR A 163 6.97 -5.76 16.03
CA THR A 163 7.97 -6.51 16.80
C THR A 163 8.50 -7.74 16.08
N ASP A 164 7.70 -8.39 15.26
CA ASP A 164 8.01 -9.71 14.69
C ASP A 164 7.92 -9.75 13.16
N MET A 165 6.89 -9.12 12.55
CA MET A 165 6.67 -9.19 11.11
C MET A 165 7.64 -8.30 10.33
N LEU A 166 7.84 -7.04 10.78
CA LEU A 166 8.65 -6.06 10.09
C LEU A 166 10.05 -5.97 10.71
N SER A 167 11.02 -6.75 10.21
CA SER A 167 12.41 -6.72 10.70
C SER A 167 13.06 -5.33 10.56
N TRP A 168 12.49 -4.44 9.78
CA TRP A 168 12.95 -3.08 9.53
C TRP A 168 12.10 -1.99 10.21
N ALA A 169 11.15 -2.36 11.10
CA ALA A 169 10.24 -1.41 11.78
C ALA A 169 10.98 -0.24 12.46
N SER A 170 12.14 -0.51 13.07
CA SER A 170 12.99 0.53 13.73
C SER A 170 13.58 1.56 12.76
N LYS A 171 13.50 1.34 11.43
CA LYS A 171 13.96 2.26 10.39
C LYS A 171 12.83 3.00 9.70
N SER A 172 11.58 2.76 10.11
CA SER A 172 10.37 3.34 9.53
C SER A 172 9.46 3.94 10.60
N SER A 173 8.22 4.18 10.28
CA SER A 173 7.19 4.74 11.16
C SER A 173 5.83 4.21 10.78
N ILE A 174 4.93 4.09 11.76
CA ILE A 174 3.51 3.80 11.49
C ILE A 174 2.87 4.86 10.58
N LEU A 175 3.36 6.10 10.58
CA LEU A 175 2.87 7.12 9.64
C LEU A 175 3.24 6.80 8.19
N TRP A 176 4.43 6.25 7.94
CA TRP A 176 4.81 5.77 6.62
C TRP A 176 4.07 4.48 6.25
N PHE A 177 3.94 3.56 7.21
CA PHE A 177 3.37 2.23 6.96
C PHE A 177 1.85 2.26 6.75
N LEU A 178 1.07 2.88 7.67
CA LEU A 178 -0.40 2.99 7.58
C LEU A 178 -0.91 4.42 7.41
N GLY A 179 -0.20 5.42 7.93
CA GLY A 179 -0.63 6.81 7.88
C GLY A 179 -0.70 7.35 6.45
N SER A 180 0.14 6.86 5.52
CA SER A 180 0.05 7.17 4.10
C SER A 180 -1.29 6.75 3.49
N HIS A 181 -1.78 5.56 3.81
CA HIS A 181 -3.12 5.10 3.42
C HIS A 181 -4.23 5.95 4.05
N SER A 182 -4.08 6.27 5.35
CA SER A 182 -5.07 7.06 6.08
C SER A 182 -5.21 8.46 5.49
N LEU A 183 -4.08 9.12 5.25
CA LEU A 183 -4.06 10.46 4.67
C LEU A 183 -4.62 10.48 3.24
N ASP A 184 -4.21 9.53 2.40
CA ASP A 184 -4.73 9.42 1.04
C ASP A 184 -6.24 9.20 1.03
N SER A 185 -6.73 8.26 1.86
CA SER A 185 -8.16 7.99 1.98
C SER A 185 -8.96 9.21 2.40
N LEU A 186 -8.48 9.98 3.40
CA LEU A 186 -9.11 11.22 3.82
C LEU A 186 -9.13 12.26 2.71
N ARG A 187 -7.97 12.55 2.08
CA ARG A 187 -7.88 13.51 0.96
C ARG A 187 -8.83 13.15 -0.16
N TRP A 188 -8.88 11.87 -0.52
CA TRP A 188 -9.73 11.37 -1.60
C TRP A 188 -11.23 11.48 -1.26
N LEU A 189 -11.64 11.07 -0.05
CA LEU A 189 -13.05 11.14 0.37
C LEU A 189 -13.55 12.58 0.51
N VAL A 190 -12.77 13.44 1.19
CA VAL A 190 -13.17 14.85 1.39
C VAL A 190 -12.99 15.73 0.14
N GLY A 191 -12.19 15.26 -0.84
CA GLY A 191 -11.96 15.95 -2.11
C GLY A 191 -11.23 17.27 -1.98
N SER A 192 -10.23 17.35 -1.07
CA SER A 192 -9.50 18.59 -0.78
C SER A 192 -8.09 18.31 -0.29
N GLU A 193 -7.19 19.28 -0.43
CA GLU A 193 -5.82 19.21 0.07
C GLU A 193 -5.73 19.68 1.53
N ALA A 194 -4.74 19.12 2.26
CA ALA A 194 -4.46 19.50 3.64
C ALA A 194 -3.86 20.92 3.70
N LYS A 195 -4.44 21.77 4.54
CA LYS A 195 -4.01 23.15 4.77
C LYS A 195 -3.15 23.30 6.01
N ARG A 196 -3.53 22.64 7.10
CA ARG A 196 -2.83 22.70 8.40
C ARG A 196 -2.93 21.35 9.11
N VAL A 197 -1.84 20.99 9.80
CA VAL A 197 -1.75 19.74 10.56
C VAL A 197 -1.24 20.03 11.96
N TYR A 198 -1.87 19.38 12.95
CA TYR A 198 -1.37 19.27 14.31
C TYR A 198 -1.32 17.80 14.71
N SER A 199 -0.16 17.32 15.16
CA SER A 199 0.03 15.92 15.51
C SER A 199 0.77 15.78 16.84
N VAL A 200 0.33 14.82 17.66
CA VAL A 200 1.03 14.39 18.86
C VAL A 200 1.34 12.90 18.76
N LYS A 201 2.47 12.50 19.33
CA LYS A 201 2.89 11.11 19.42
C LYS A 201 2.99 10.65 20.88
N LYS A 202 2.85 9.34 21.08
CA LYS A 202 3.21 8.66 22.32
C LYS A 202 4.28 7.61 22.03
N GLU A 203 5.14 7.38 23.02
CA GLU A 203 6.27 6.45 22.93
C GLU A 203 6.39 5.66 24.23
N GLY A 204 6.99 4.48 24.17
CA GLY A 204 7.39 3.72 25.36
C GLY A 204 7.02 2.24 25.32
N ILE A 205 5.89 1.85 24.76
CA ILE A 205 5.45 0.44 24.68
C ILE A 205 6.37 -0.33 23.73
N LEU A 206 6.52 0.12 22.49
CA LEU A 206 7.37 -0.54 21.48
C LEU A 206 8.84 -0.47 21.85
N LYS A 207 9.28 0.65 22.41
CA LYS A 207 10.64 0.79 22.93
C LYS A 207 10.95 -0.22 24.01
N GLY A 208 10.00 -0.49 24.92
CA GLY A 208 10.11 -1.55 25.92
C GLY A 208 10.15 -2.96 25.33
N LEU A 209 9.72 -3.13 24.09
CA LEU A 209 9.75 -4.38 23.32
C LEU A 209 10.94 -4.44 22.33
N GLY A 210 11.85 -3.47 22.36
CA GLY A 210 13.07 -3.45 21.53
C GLY A 210 12.93 -2.73 20.19
N VAL A 211 11.78 -2.08 19.92
CA VAL A 211 11.54 -1.32 18.67
C VAL A 211 11.46 0.17 19.02
N ASP A 212 12.52 0.93 18.76
CA ASP A 212 12.64 2.36 19.14
C ASP A 212 11.96 3.27 18.12
N VAL A 213 10.64 3.23 18.08
CA VAL A 213 9.78 4.10 17.28
C VAL A 213 8.57 4.55 18.10
N PRO A 214 7.88 5.63 17.69
CA PRO A 214 6.62 6.03 18.32
C PRO A 214 5.55 4.94 18.26
N ASP A 215 4.84 4.78 19.37
CA ASP A 215 3.75 3.81 19.52
C ASP A 215 2.52 4.15 18.70
N ILE A 216 2.17 5.45 18.68
CA ILE A 216 0.94 5.97 18.08
C ILE A 216 1.06 7.46 17.79
N TYR A 217 0.39 7.90 16.73
CA TYR A 217 0.16 9.29 16.37
C TYR A 217 -1.32 9.62 16.38
N LEU A 218 -1.67 10.77 16.95
CA LEU A 218 -2.99 11.38 16.91
C LEU A 218 -2.87 12.70 16.16
N THR A 219 -3.50 12.79 15.01
CA THR A 219 -3.30 13.89 14.06
C THR A 219 -4.62 14.56 13.72
N THR A 220 -4.69 15.87 13.87
CA THR A 220 -5.80 16.68 13.36
C THR A 220 -5.36 17.41 12.10
N ILE A 221 -6.19 17.36 11.06
CA ILE A 221 -5.92 17.92 9.74
C ILE A 221 -7.06 18.90 9.40
N GLU A 222 -6.72 20.12 9.04
CA GLU A 222 -7.64 21.08 8.44
C GLU A 222 -7.41 21.08 6.92
N PHE A 223 -8.47 20.89 6.17
CA PHE A 223 -8.45 20.90 4.70
C PHE A 223 -8.80 22.28 4.14
N GLU A 224 -8.39 22.55 2.90
CA GLU A 224 -8.64 23.85 2.24
C GLU A 224 -10.14 24.14 2.06
N ASN A 225 -10.98 23.13 1.89
CA ASN A 225 -12.45 23.26 1.81
C ASN A 225 -13.13 23.45 3.17
N GLY A 226 -12.36 23.54 4.26
CA GLY A 226 -12.86 23.75 5.62
C GLY A 226 -13.21 22.47 6.39
N VAL A 227 -13.10 21.29 5.79
CA VAL A 227 -13.26 20.03 6.51
C VAL A 227 -12.15 19.89 7.56
N VAL A 228 -12.53 19.42 8.76
CA VAL A 228 -11.57 19.04 9.80
C VAL A 228 -11.64 17.53 9.99
N ALA A 229 -10.48 16.87 9.89
CA ALA A 229 -10.37 15.44 10.09
C ALA A 229 -9.45 15.08 11.26
N HIS A 230 -9.72 13.94 11.88
CA HIS A 230 -8.84 13.31 12.86
C HIS A 230 -8.34 11.97 12.33
N MET A 231 -7.04 11.75 12.44
CA MET A 231 -6.35 10.54 11.99
C MET A 231 -5.61 9.92 13.17
N GLU A 232 -5.82 8.63 13.42
CA GLU A 232 -5.13 7.85 14.43
C GLU A 232 -4.40 6.68 13.77
N ASN A 233 -3.08 6.59 13.99
CA ASN A 233 -2.25 5.50 13.50
C ASN A 233 -1.32 5.00 14.61
N GLY A 234 -1.35 3.70 14.89
CA GLY A 234 -0.56 3.08 15.95
C GLY A 234 -0.18 1.64 15.65
N TRP A 235 0.91 1.21 16.31
CA TRP A 235 1.37 -0.18 16.34
C TRP A 235 1.21 -0.81 17.72
N VAL A 236 0.20 -0.41 18.49
CA VAL A 236 0.03 -0.81 19.89
C VAL A 236 -1.31 -1.45 20.21
N THR A 237 -2.09 -1.79 19.19
CA THR A 237 -3.27 -2.63 19.37
C THR A 237 -2.85 -3.96 20.00
N PRO A 238 -3.56 -4.46 21.04
CA PRO A 238 -3.23 -5.73 21.66
C PRO A 238 -3.18 -6.90 20.66
N ASN A 239 -2.21 -7.79 20.80
CA ASN A 239 -2.06 -8.97 19.92
C ASN A 239 -3.27 -9.92 19.95
N GLY A 240 -4.10 -9.86 20.99
CA GLY A 240 -5.35 -10.61 21.09
C GLY A 240 -6.54 -9.97 20.35
N ASN A 241 -6.32 -8.89 19.58
CA ASN A 241 -7.37 -8.31 18.75
C ASN A 241 -7.83 -9.34 17.70
N ARG A 242 -9.13 -9.33 17.37
CA ARG A 242 -9.73 -10.30 16.42
C ARG A 242 -9.17 -10.18 15.00
N ASN A 243 -8.69 -9.01 14.62
CA ASN A 243 -8.07 -8.73 13.34
C ASN A 243 -6.69 -8.08 13.54
N ILE A 244 -5.80 -8.21 12.56
CA ILE A 244 -4.48 -7.56 12.57
C ILE A 244 -4.64 -6.05 12.64
N ASN A 245 -5.57 -5.50 11.84
CA ASN A 245 -5.85 -4.09 11.76
C ASN A 245 -7.10 -3.70 12.57
N ASP A 246 -7.05 -2.56 13.24
CA ASP A 246 -8.23 -1.80 13.67
C ASP A 246 -8.42 -0.66 12.66
N PHE A 247 -9.29 -0.90 11.64
CA PHE A 247 -9.44 0.00 10.50
C PHE A 247 -10.88 0.48 10.37
N ARG A 248 -11.11 1.75 10.74
CA ARG A 248 -12.40 2.42 10.70
C ARG A 248 -12.29 3.79 10.08
N CYS A 249 -13.29 4.18 9.32
CA CYS A 249 -13.37 5.52 8.73
C CYS A 249 -14.82 6.01 8.78
N SER A 250 -15.00 7.31 9.04
CA SER A 250 -16.30 7.94 8.93
C SER A 250 -16.17 9.36 8.35
N VAL A 251 -17.15 9.74 7.54
CA VAL A 251 -17.28 11.10 7.01
C VAL A 251 -18.67 11.61 7.36
N MET A 252 -18.73 12.64 8.18
CA MET A 252 -19.95 13.42 8.45
C MET A 252 -20.09 14.46 7.36
N CYS A 253 -21.24 14.51 6.73
CA CYS A 253 -21.62 15.51 5.75
C CYS A 253 -22.76 16.39 6.28
N THR A 254 -23.13 17.45 5.56
CA THR A 254 -24.17 18.40 6.00
C THR A 254 -25.57 17.79 6.06
N GLU A 255 -25.84 16.72 5.30
CA GLU A 255 -27.16 16.10 5.20
C GLU A 255 -27.16 14.59 5.50
N GLY A 256 -25.99 14.04 5.87
CA GLY A 256 -25.86 12.64 6.19
C GLY A 256 -24.48 12.24 6.67
N MET A 257 -24.25 10.96 6.85
CA MET A 257 -22.97 10.40 7.28
C MET A 257 -22.73 9.06 6.60
N ILE A 258 -21.47 8.73 6.33
CA ILE A 258 -21.06 7.40 5.94
C ILE A 258 -20.01 6.88 6.92
N SER A 259 -20.11 5.61 7.29
CA SER A 259 -19.18 4.94 8.19
C SER A 259 -18.74 3.62 7.59
N LEU A 260 -17.43 3.34 7.71
CA LEU A 260 -16.77 2.13 7.26
C LEU A 260 -16.13 1.46 8.49
N ASP A 261 -16.33 0.15 8.62
CA ASP A 261 -15.58 -0.70 9.56
C ASP A 261 -15.04 -1.90 8.78
N LEU A 262 -13.74 -1.91 8.55
CA LEU A 262 -13.04 -2.96 7.79
C LEU A 262 -12.40 -4.01 8.71
N SER A 263 -12.40 -3.76 10.02
CA SER A 263 -11.84 -4.67 11.02
C SER A 263 -12.90 -5.54 11.70
N SER A 264 -14.17 -5.27 11.51
CA SER A 264 -15.28 -5.94 12.23
C SER A 264 -16.45 -6.27 11.29
N HIS A 265 -16.17 -6.81 10.10
CA HIS A 265 -17.23 -7.32 9.25
C HIS A 265 -17.85 -8.58 9.88
N ASN A 266 -19.18 -8.67 9.91
CA ASN A 266 -19.91 -9.84 10.42
C ASN A 266 -20.18 -10.89 9.32
N LEU A 267 -19.25 -11.07 8.36
CA LEU A 267 -19.41 -11.99 7.25
C LEU A 267 -18.90 -13.39 7.57
N ILE A 268 -17.84 -13.48 8.37
CA ILE A 268 -17.24 -14.73 8.83
C ILE A 268 -16.59 -14.53 10.20
N GLU A 269 -16.77 -15.45 11.10
CA GLU A 269 -16.08 -15.55 12.38
C GLU A 269 -15.64 -17.00 12.56
N GLU A 270 -14.38 -17.20 12.89
CA GLU A 270 -13.80 -18.46 13.27
C GLU A 270 -13.65 -18.49 14.79
N VAL A 271 -14.24 -19.50 15.43
CA VAL A 271 -14.13 -19.68 16.89
C VAL A 271 -13.49 -21.03 17.16
N THR A 272 -12.37 -21.02 17.88
CA THR A 272 -11.68 -22.20 18.39
C THR A 272 -11.78 -22.26 19.90
N GLU A 273 -11.28 -23.34 20.51
CA GLU A 273 -11.20 -23.46 21.98
C GLU A 273 -10.30 -22.34 22.60
N GLU A 274 -9.40 -21.75 21.82
CA GLU A 274 -8.42 -20.79 22.32
C GLU A 274 -8.78 -19.33 22.02
N LYS A 275 -9.44 -19.07 20.88
CA LYS A 275 -9.69 -17.69 20.42
C LYS A 275 -10.86 -17.60 19.43
N ALA A 276 -11.38 -16.38 19.29
CA ALA A 276 -12.23 -15.98 18.19
C ALA A 276 -11.46 -15.02 17.27
N THR A 277 -11.54 -15.24 15.97
CA THR A 277 -10.89 -14.41 14.93
C THR A 277 -11.87 -14.09 13.82
N VAL A 278 -11.63 -12.95 13.15
CA VAL A 278 -12.33 -12.58 11.92
C VAL A 278 -11.31 -12.67 10.79
N PRO A 279 -11.35 -13.72 9.96
CA PRO A 279 -10.43 -13.85 8.84
C PRO A 279 -10.52 -12.66 7.88
N ASP A 280 -9.37 -12.22 7.36
CA ASP A 280 -9.35 -11.19 6.34
C ASP A 280 -9.87 -11.76 5.02
N ILE A 281 -10.92 -11.13 4.48
CA ILE A 281 -11.51 -11.50 3.18
C ILE A 281 -11.60 -10.30 2.23
N LEU A 282 -11.15 -9.13 2.67
CA LEU A 282 -11.25 -7.88 1.89
C LEU A 282 -9.89 -7.45 1.33
N VAL A 283 -8.84 -7.50 2.15
CA VAL A 283 -7.51 -7.03 1.76
C VAL A 283 -6.82 -8.05 0.86
N SER A 284 -6.75 -9.29 1.30
CA SER A 284 -6.15 -10.38 0.54
C SER A 284 -6.82 -11.72 0.86
N ASN A 285 -7.22 -12.46 -0.16
CA ASN A 285 -7.85 -13.76 0.00
C ASN A 285 -7.53 -14.67 -1.21
N MET A 286 -7.64 -15.98 -1.01
CA MET A 286 -7.52 -16.97 -2.08
C MET A 286 -8.90 -17.55 -2.39
N VAL A 287 -9.32 -17.49 -3.65
CA VAL A 287 -10.58 -18.08 -4.13
C VAL A 287 -10.27 -18.98 -5.32
N PHE A 288 -10.41 -20.30 -5.13
CA PHE A 288 -10.05 -21.30 -6.13
C PHE A 288 -8.62 -21.09 -6.69
N ASP A 289 -7.65 -21.00 -5.80
CA ASP A 289 -6.21 -20.80 -6.08
C ASP A 289 -5.87 -19.48 -6.82
N ARG A 290 -6.80 -18.50 -6.82
CA ARG A 290 -6.58 -17.17 -7.38
C ARG A 290 -6.55 -16.10 -6.28
N CYS A 291 -5.58 -15.21 -6.40
CA CYS A 291 -5.49 -14.03 -5.52
C CYS A 291 -6.70 -13.11 -5.71
N LYS A 292 -7.45 -12.85 -4.65
CA LYS A 292 -8.61 -11.94 -4.61
C LYS A 292 -8.48 -10.97 -3.43
N GLY A 293 -8.94 -9.74 -3.62
CA GLY A 293 -8.90 -8.71 -2.59
C GLY A 293 -8.38 -7.37 -3.12
N LEU A 294 -8.65 -6.32 -2.36
CA LEU A 294 -8.40 -4.94 -2.80
C LEU A 294 -6.93 -4.65 -3.11
N SER A 295 -5.99 -5.23 -2.38
CA SER A 295 -4.56 -5.05 -2.60
C SER A 295 -4.05 -5.75 -3.87
N TYR A 296 -4.82 -6.65 -4.44
CA TYR A 296 -4.50 -7.29 -5.71
C TYR A 296 -5.07 -6.53 -6.91
N GLU A 297 -6.19 -5.83 -6.70
CA GLU A 297 -6.86 -5.09 -7.78
C GLU A 297 -6.08 -3.85 -8.22
N SER A 298 -5.38 -3.16 -7.31
CA SER A 298 -4.49 -2.05 -7.67
C SER A 298 -3.31 -2.51 -8.55
N ILE A 299 -2.74 -3.67 -8.23
CA ILE A 299 -1.63 -4.26 -8.99
C ILE A 299 -2.09 -4.67 -10.40
N ARG A 300 -3.29 -5.26 -10.52
CA ARG A 300 -3.90 -5.59 -11.81
C ARG A 300 -4.19 -4.36 -12.65
N ASP A 301 -4.81 -3.34 -12.04
CA ASP A 301 -5.18 -2.09 -12.72
C ASP A 301 -3.94 -1.37 -13.27
N PHE A 302 -2.79 -1.46 -12.60
CA PHE A 302 -1.54 -0.92 -13.15
C PHE A 302 -1.17 -1.57 -14.49
N VAL A 303 -1.22 -2.90 -14.59
CA VAL A 303 -0.95 -3.61 -15.85
C VAL A 303 -1.99 -3.25 -16.91
N ASP A 304 -3.27 -3.22 -16.55
CA ASP A 304 -4.35 -2.86 -17.48
C ASP A 304 -4.17 -1.45 -18.04
N ARG A 305 -3.77 -0.48 -17.20
CA ARG A 305 -3.46 0.90 -17.64
C ARG A 305 -2.28 0.96 -18.58
N LEU A 306 -1.24 0.17 -18.34
CA LEU A 306 -0.09 0.08 -19.25
C LEU A 306 -0.52 -0.42 -20.63
N VAL A 307 -1.38 -1.43 -20.68
CA VAL A 307 -1.95 -1.98 -21.94
C VAL A 307 -2.81 -0.94 -22.66
N ASP A 308 -3.63 -0.21 -21.92
CA ASP A 308 -4.50 0.86 -22.43
C ASP A 308 -3.75 2.14 -22.82
N GLY A 309 -2.47 2.25 -22.51
CA GLY A 309 -1.67 3.46 -22.76
C GLY A 309 -2.01 4.64 -21.84
N LYS A 310 -2.53 4.37 -20.65
CA LYS A 310 -2.98 5.37 -19.67
C LYS A 310 -1.98 5.56 -18.53
#